data_3df7d39eafd4b0d7da587cf0747065bf
#
_entry.id   3df7d39eafd4b0d7da587cf0747065bf
#
_cell.length_a   1.000
_cell.length_b   1.000
_cell.length_c   1.000
_cell.angle_alpha   90.00
_cell.angle_beta   90.00
_cell.angle_gamma   90.00
#
_symmetry.space_group_name_H-M   'P 1'
#
loop_
_entity.id
_entity.type
_entity.pdbx_description
1 polymer ?
#
loop_
_entity_poly.entity_id
_entity_poly.type
_entity_poly.pdbx_seq_one_letter_code
_entity_poly.pdbx_strand_id
1 'polypeptide(L)'
;RITGMDRDPAGGWFVVQRAYRAPIDVRARVRRMAADGRLGPVLVELKLPGTTDNFEGIAAERRGERTRIYVLSDNNSLAVQRTMMLAFDVTA
;
A
#
# COMPACT_ATOMS: atom_id res chain seq x y z
N ARG A 1 -3.06 -4.78 -9.98
CA ARG A 1 -3.99 -5.51 -9.12
C ARG A 1 -4.03 -4.90 -7.73
N ILE A 2 -5.22 -4.56 -7.28
CA ILE A 2 -5.43 -4.03 -5.93
C ILE A 2 -5.40 -5.19 -4.95
N THR A 3 -4.56 -5.09 -3.92
CA THR A 3 -4.42 -6.11 -2.89
C THR A 3 -4.93 -5.65 -1.52
N GLY A 4 -5.17 -4.36 -1.35
CA GLY A 4 -5.76 -3.83 -0.14
C GLY A 4 -6.33 -2.43 -0.37
N MET A 5 -7.28 -2.03 0.46
CA MET A 5 -7.83 -0.68 0.41
C MET A 5 -8.43 -0.30 1.76
N ASP A 6 -8.40 0.99 2.05
CA ASP A 6 -9.05 1.58 3.22
C ASP A 6 -9.56 2.97 2.89
N ARG A 7 -10.52 3.43 3.65
CA ARG A 7 -11.12 4.74 3.42
C ARG A 7 -10.13 5.87 3.69
N ASP A 8 -10.14 6.86 2.79
CA ASP A 8 -9.46 8.12 3.01
C ASP A 8 -10.37 9.00 3.89
N PRO A 9 -9.90 9.46 5.06
CA PRO A 9 -10.70 10.35 5.90
C PRO A 9 -11.15 11.63 5.22
N ALA A 10 -10.44 12.07 4.18
CA ALA A 10 -10.80 13.24 3.40
C ALA A 10 -11.76 12.93 2.24
N GLY A 11 -12.14 11.69 2.07
CA GLY A 11 -13.04 11.23 1.00
C GLY A 11 -12.33 10.33 0.01
N GLY A 12 -13.05 9.32 -0.49
CA GLY A 12 -12.47 8.32 -1.37
C GLY A 12 -11.72 7.23 -0.60
N TRP A 13 -10.69 6.71 -1.22
CA TRP A 13 -9.98 5.52 -0.73
C TRP A 13 -8.49 5.66 -0.91
N PHE A 14 -7.73 4.93 -0.08
CA PHE A 14 -6.35 4.58 -0.37
C PHE A 14 -6.30 3.13 -0.80
N VAL A 15 -5.52 2.85 -1.83
CA VAL A 15 -5.37 1.49 -2.35
C VAL A 15 -3.89 1.14 -2.44
N VAL A 16 -3.59 -0.12 -2.19
CA VAL A 16 -2.28 -0.69 -2.48
C VAL A 16 -2.42 -1.61 -3.69
N GLN A 17 -1.60 -1.39 -4.69
CA GLN A 17 -1.56 -2.15 -5.92
C GLN A 17 -0.27 -2.93 -6.01
N ARG A 18 -0.40 -4.15 -6.47
CA ARG A 18 0.75 -4.99 -6.80
C ARG A 18 1.04 -4.88 -8.29
N ALA A 19 2.27 -4.54 -8.61
CA ALA A 19 2.72 -4.41 -9.98
C ALA A 19 3.89 -5.36 -10.23
N TYR A 20 3.83 -6.05 -11.37
CA TYR A 20 4.93 -6.90 -11.82
C TYR A 20 5.64 -6.23 -12.97
N ARG A 21 6.98 -6.25 -12.92
CA ARG A 21 7.80 -6.04 -14.09
C ARG A 21 8.62 -7.32 -14.31
N ALA A 22 8.57 -7.81 -15.52
CA ALA A 22 9.28 -9.03 -15.86
C ALA A 22 10.78 -8.92 -15.60
N PRO A 23 11.46 -10.02 -15.18
CA PRO A 23 10.88 -11.31 -14.84
C PRO A 23 10.56 -11.50 -13.36
N ILE A 24 11.13 -10.67 -12.45
CA ILE A 24 11.04 -10.90 -11.01
C ILE A 24 10.89 -9.63 -10.19
N ASP A 25 10.57 -8.52 -10.81
CA ASP A 25 10.46 -7.24 -10.12
C ASP A 25 9.03 -7.03 -9.63
N VAL A 26 8.81 -7.21 -8.34
CA VAL A 26 7.52 -6.99 -7.71
C VAL A 26 7.53 -5.66 -6.97
N ARG A 27 6.58 -4.79 -7.29
CA ARG A 27 6.45 -3.49 -6.65
C ARG A 27 5.06 -3.32 -6.07
N ALA A 28 4.97 -2.62 -4.96
CA ALA A 28 3.72 -2.17 -4.40
C ALA A 28 3.59 -0.67 -4.58
N ARG A 29 2.43 -0.22 -5.02
CA ARG A 29 2.13 1.20 -5.20
C ARG A 29 0.95 1.58 -4.34
N VAL A 30 1.09 2.67 -3.60
CA VAL A 30 -0.01 3.23 -2.84
C VAL A 30 -0.55 4.43 -3.60
N ARG A 31 -1.85 4.43 -3.84
CA ARG A 31 -2.54 5.47 -4.60
C ARG A 31 -3.83 5.88 -3.90
N ARG A 32 -4.26 7.09 -4.18
CA ARG A 32 -5.62 7.49 -3.86
C ARG A 32 -6.56 7.00 -4.94
N MET A 33 -7.78 6.66 -4.52
CA MET A 33 -8.86 6.35 -5.45
C MET A 33 -10.05 7.22 -5.08
N ALA A 34 -10.61 7.91 -6.06
CA ALA A 34 -11.79 8.71 -5.86
C ALA A 34 -13.00 7.83 -5.59
N ALA A 35 -14.05 8.42 -5.02
CA ALA A 35 -15.28 7.68 -4.71
C ALA A 35 -15.91 7.03 -5.94
N ASP A 36 -15.65 7.57 -7.13
CA ASP A 36 -16.14 7.01 -8.40
C ASP A 36 -15.24 5.88 -8.96
N GLY A 37 -14.19 5.51 -8.25
CA GLY A 37 -13.27 4.45 -8.66
C GLY A 37 -12.07 4.91 -9.48
N ARG A 38 -11.95 6.21 -9.80
CA ARG A 38 -10.81 6.70 -10.54
C ARG A 38 -9.55 6.70 -9.68
N LEU A 39 -8.48 6.14 -10.22
CA LEU A 39 -7.19 6.13 -9.54
C LEU A 39 -6.48 7.46 -9.70
N GLY A 40 -5.97 7.96 -8.60
CA GLY A 40 -5.13 9.15 -8.56
C GLY A 40 -3.66 8.80 -8.79
N PRO A 41 -2.78 9.78 -8.57
CA PRO A 41 -1.34 9.57 -8.76
C PRO A 41 -0.79 8.58 -7.74
N VAL A 42 0.37 8.00 -8.07
CA VAL A 42 1.11 7.16 -7.14
C VAL A 42 1.67 8.03 -6.03
N LEU A 43 1.33 7.72 -4.78
CA LEU A 43 1.83 8.44 -3.61
C LEU A 43 3.17 7.91 -3.17
N VAL A 44 3.33 6.60 -3.19
CA VAL A 44 4.59 5.95 -2.84
C VAL A 44 4.71 4.64 -3.61
N GLU A 45 5.92 4.31 -4.01
CA GLU A 45 6.23 3.03 -4.62
C GLU A 45 7.23 2.30 -3.74
N LEU A 46 6.88 1.07 -3.38
CA LEU A 46 7.69 0.22 -2.53
C LEU A 46 8.25 -0.91 -3.38
N LYS A 47 9.56 -1.03 -3.37
CA LYS A 47 10.27 -2.08 -4.07
C LYS A 47 10.75 -3.13 -3.07
N LEU A 48 10.39 -4.37 -3.32
CA LEU A 48 10.78 -5.49 -2.48
C LEU A 48 11.87 -6.28 -3.20
N PRO A 49 13.14 -6.17 -2.76
CA PRO A 49 14.22 -6.90 -3.42
C PRO A 49 14.11 -8.40 -3.13
N GLY A 50 13.97 -9.18 -4.19
CA GLY A 50 14.13 -10.63 -4.16
C GLY A 50 13.23 -11.40 -3.22
N THR A 51 12.10 -10.86 -2.83
CA THR A 51 11.22 -11.50 -1.87
C THR A 51 9.86 -11.85 -2.45
N THR A 52 9.21 -12.80 -1.80
CA THR A 52 7.83 -13.15 -2.08
C THR A 52 6.83 -12.39 -1.21
N ASP A 53 7.29 -11.34 -0.54
CA ASP A 53 6.47 -10.56 0.35
C ASP A 53 5.35 -9.85 -0.41
N ASN A 54 4.17 -9.91 0.14
CA ASN A 54 3.00 -9.25 -0.41
C ASN A 54 2.54 -8.16 0.54
N PHE A 55 2.33 -6.96 0.01
CA PHE A 55 1.62 -5.94 0.76
C PHE A 55 0.12 -6.19 0.58
N GLU A 56 -0.51 -6.69 1.62
CA GLU A 56 -1.90 -7.14 1.56
C GLU A 56 -2.85 -6.28 2.39
N GLY A 57 -2.31 -5.49 3.30
CA GLY A 57 -3.12 -4.66 4.16
C GLY A 57 -2.75 -3.19 4.03
N ILE A 58 -3.75 -2.33 4.11
CA ILE A 58 -3.59 -0.90 4.18
C ILE A 58 -4.61 -0.33 5.17
N ALA A 59 -4.18 0.63 5.97
CA ALA A 59 -5.04 1.36 6.89
C ALA A 59 -4.68 2.83 6.83
N ALA A 60 -5.66 3.70 6.95
CA ALA A 60 -5.47 5.13 6.95
C ALA A 60 -6.08 5.76 8.19
N GLU A 61 -5.35 6.68 8.80
CA GLU A 61 -5.77 7.38 10.01
C GLU A 61 -5.49 8.85 9.88
N ARG A 62 -6.48 9.69 10.19
CA ARG A 62 -6.28 11.13 10.23
C ARG A 62 -5.44 11.52 11.44
N ARG A 63 -4.39 12.31 11.18
CA ARG A 63 -3.50 12.83 12.20
C ARG A 63 -3.29 14.32 11.99
N GLY A 64 -4.17 15.14 12.57
CA GLY A 64 -4.16 16.58 12.36
C GLY A 64 -4.45 16.93 10.90
N GLU A 65 -3.52 17.64 10.25
CA GLU A 65 -3.64 18.03 8.86
C GLU A 65 -3.12 16.98 7.88
N ARG A 66 -2.63 15.86 8.41
CA ARG A 66 -2.06 14.77 7.59
C ARG A 66 -2.86 13.51 7.77
N THR A 67 -2.72 12.62 6.85
CA THR A 67 -3.24 11.26 6.97
C THR A 67 -2.06 10.31 7.03
N ARG A 68 -2.03 9.48 8.06
CA ARG A 68 -1.01 8.44 8.20
C ARG A 68 -1.52 7.16 7.56
N ILE A 69 -0.70 6.62 6.69
CA ILE A 69 -1.00 5.38 5.97
C ILE A 69 -0.10 4.29 6.50
N TYR A 70 -0.71 3.18 6.89
CA TYR A 70 -0.01 1.98 7.33
C TYR A 70 -0.16 0.93 6.24
N VAL A 71 0.93 0.32 5.82
CA VAL A 71 0.92 -0.75 4.84
C VAL A 71 1.51 -1.98 5.50
N LEU A 72 0.78 -3.07 5.43
CA LEU A 72 1.15 -4.34 6.04
C LEU A 72 1.57 -5.33 4.96
N SER A 73 2.72 -5.93 5.16
CA SER A 73 3.16 -7.04 4.33
C SER A 73 3.14 -8.33 5.13
N ASP A 74 2.69 -9.39 4.48
CA ASP A 74 2.72 -10.73 5.04
C ASP A 74 3.83 -11.51 4.33
N ASN A 75 4.84 -11.89 5.11
CA ASN A 75 5.95 -12.66 4.58
C ASN A 75 5.66 -14.15 4.74
N ASN A 76 5.38 -14.80 3.63
CA ASN A 76 5.12 -16.23 3.58
C ASN A 76 6.37 -17.08 3.36
N SER A 77 7.56 -16.50 3.53
CA SER A 77 8.78 -17.28 3.36
C SER A 77 8.89 -18.36 4.44
N LEU A 78 9.37 -19.53 4.03
CA LEU A 78 9.28 -20.76 4.80
C LEU A 78 10.06 -20.78 6.10
N ALA A 79 11.11 -19.98 6.22
CA ALA A 79 12.00 -20.05 7.38
C ALA A 79 11.58 -19.13 8.52
N VAL A 80 10.99 -17.98 8.21
CA VAL A 80 10.59 -16.99 9.21
C VAL A 80 9.35 -16.27 8.70
N GLN A 81 8.23 -16.54 9.32
CA GLN A 81 7.03 -15.74 9.09
C GLN A 81 7.11 -14.48 9.93
N ARG A 82 7.05 -13.34 9.28
CA ARG A 82 6.94 -12.07 9.99
C ARG A 82 6.11 -11.08 9.20
N THR A 83 5.35 -10.31 9.93
CA THR A 83 4.58 -9.20 9.38
C THR A 83 5.42 -7.94 9.48
N MET A 84 5.58 -7.23 8.37
CA MET A 84 6.19 -5.91 8.36
C MET A 84 5.13 -4.84 8.20
N MET A 85 5.27 -3.77 8.95
CA MET A 85 4.41 -2.61 8.83
C MET A 85 5.24 -1.39 8.46
N LEU A 86 4.84 -0.71 7.41
CA LEU A 86 5.40 0.57 6.99
C LEU A 86 4.37 1.65 7.23
N ALA A 87 4.82 2.79 7.74
CA ALA A 87 3.94 3.93 7.97
C ALA A 87 4.53 5.18 7.33
N PHE A 88 3.68 5.98 6.72
CA PHE A 88 4.07 7.27 6.16
C PHE A 88 2.89 8.23 6.17
N ASP A 89 3.20 9.52 6.12
CA ASP A 89 2.19 10.57 6.17
C ASP A 89 2.02 11.20 4.80
N VAL A 90 0.78 11.50 4.46
CA VAL A 90 0.44 12.26 3.26
C VAL A 90 -0.41 13.46 3.64
N THR A 91 -0.34 14.49 2.82
CA THR A 91 -1.19 15.66 2.98
C THR A 91 -2.64 15.28 2.72
N ALA A 92 -3.49 15.69 3.63
CA ALA A 92 -4.93 15.42 3.51
C ALA A 92 -5.55 16.14 2.31
#